data_2569a6dd3e7f31557ae6b2497abb651c
#
_entry.id   2569a6dd3e7f31557ae6b2497abb651c
#
_cell.length_a   1.000
_cell.length_b   1.000
_cell.length_c   1.000
_cell.angle_alpha   90.00
_cell.angle_beta   90.00
_cell.angle_gamma   90.00
#
_symmetry.space_group_name_H-M   'P 1'
#
loop_
_entity.id
_entity.type
_entity.pdbx_description
1 polymer ?
#
loop_
_entity_poly.entity_id
_entity_poly.type
_entity_poly.pdbx_seq_one_letter_code
_entity_poly.pdbx_strand_id
1 'polypeptide(L)'
;MSIYDYVYRTKTFISGDWTGYQDLISKLKDWNNNNNLGLSFIDVHDLTQSYDTSNPCSIKASLRQRLNISKTFVLIVGKNTLSLTEGACRYCSSYRTRSSYCANGKPFDNRSFIEYECEMALKDYNAGELKKIVVIYNGLINPDKSRCPEVLRNIGSHIGSDCWDYNGRRSWDYQSIKKAICE
;
A
#
# COMPACT_ATOMS: atom_id res chain seq x y z
N MET A 1 -1.18 23.17 -6.15
CA MET A 1 -0.78 21.96 -6.90
C MET A 1 -0.66 22.37 -8.36
N SER A 2 0.50 22.22 -8.95
CA SER A 2 0.77 22.68 -10.33
C SER A 2 0.14 21.73 -11.33
N ILE A 3 -0.35 22.26 -12.47
CA ILE A 3 -0.84 21.43 -13.61
C ILE A 3 0.23 20.43 -14.08
N TYR A 4 1.52 20.72 -13.85
CA TYR A 4 2.64 19.85 -14.18
C TYR A 4 2.71 18.58 -13.30
N ASP A 5 2.23 18.61 -12.06
CA ASP A 5 2.21 17.44 -11.18
C ASP A 5 1.22 16.37 -11.64
N TYR A 6 0.18 16.74 -12.38
CA TYR A 6 -0.87 15.85 -12.87
C TYR A 6 -0.42 14.98 -14.06
N VAL A 7 0.50 15.48 -14.88
CA VAL A 7 0.88 14.84 -16.15
C VAL A 7 1.91 13.73 -15.96
N TYR A 8 2.59 13.66 -14.81
CA TYR A 8 3.76 12.79 -14.62
C TYR A 8 3.64 11.74 -13.50
N ARG A 9 2.43 11.44 -13.03
CA ARG A 9 2.25 10.29 -12.14
C ARG A 9 2.47 8.99 -12.92
N THR A 10 3.64 8.38 -12.76
CA THR A 10 4.04 7.18 -13.52
C THR A 10 4.28 5.97 -12.64
N LYS A 11 4.36 6.16 -11.34
CA LYS A 11 4.83 5.15 -10.40
C LYS A 11 3.71 4.28 -9.85
N THR A 12 4.08 3.10 -9.37
CA THR A 12 3.20 2.19 -8.64
C THR A 12 3.60 2.19 -7.17
N PHE A 13 2.67 2.60 -6.31
CA PHE A 13 2.85 2.57 -4.87
C PHE A 13 2.40 1.21 -4.33
N ILE A 14 3.25 0.52 -3.57
CA ILE A 14 2.90 -0.74 -2.92
C ILE A 14 2.78 -0.50 -1.42
N SER A 15 1.59 -0.77 -0.89
CA SER A 15 1.25 -0.78 0.54
C SER A 15 1.03 -2.21 1.02
N GLY A 16 1.34 -2.51 2.26
CA GLY A 16 1.07 -3.81 2.86
C GLY A 16 1.84 -4.05 4.16
N ASP A 17 1.52 -5.16 4.82
CA ASP A 17 2.25 -5.64 5.99
C ASP A 17 3.54 -6.32 5.55
N TRP A 18 4.67 -5.66 5.77
CA TRP A 18 5.99 -6.12 5.35
C TRP A 18 6.51 -7.30 6.17
N THR A 19 6.02 -7.50 7.38
CA THR A 19 6.49 -8.58 8.25
C THR A 19 5.95 -9.95 7.89
N GLY A 20 4.79 -9.97 7.20
CA GLY A 20 4.08 -11.21 6.85
C GLY A 20 4.10 -11.58 5.36
N TYR A 21 4.65 -10.73 4.44
CA TYR A 21 4.44 -10.87 2.98
C TYR A 21 5.68 -10.64 2.14
N GLN A 22 6.85 -10.76 2.73
CA GLN A 22 8.13 -10.61 2.04
C GLN A 22 8.21 -11.46 0.77
N ASP A 23 7.59 -12.65 0.76
CA ASP A 23 7.60 -13.55 -0.39
C ASP A 23 6.93 -12.94 -1.63
N LEU A 24 5.72 -12.38 -1.49
CA LEU A 24 5.02 -11.76 -2.64
C LEU A 24 5.73 -10.48 -3.09
N ILE A 25 6.21 -9.66 -2.17
CA ILE A 25 6.93 -8.43 -2.50
C ILE A 25 8.24 -8.74 -3.19
N SER A 26 9.01 -9.70 -2.67
CA SER A 26 10.23 -10.18 -3.30
C SER A 26 9.94 -10.71 -4.70
N LYS A 27 8.84 -11.44 -4.85
CA LYS A 27 8.43 -11.97 -6.15
C LYS A 27 8.03 -10.87 -7.15
N LEU A 28 7.32 -9.84 -6.69
CA LEU A 28 7.00 -8.68 -7.53
C LEU A 28 8.27 -7.92 -7.96
N LYS A 29 9.25 -7.78 -7.06
CA LYS A 29 10.56 -7.19 -7.38
C LYS A 29 11.34 -8.05 -8.39
N ASP A 30 11.39 -9.36 -8.20
CA ASP A 30 12.05 -10.29 -9.12
C ASP A 30 11.45 -10.20 -10.53
N TRP A 31 10.11 -10.22 -10.61
CA TRP A 31 9.42 -10.06 -11.89
C TRP A 31 9.71 -8.71 -12.55
N ASN A 32 9.81 -7.65 -11.76
CA ASN A 32 10.13 -6.32 -12.25
C ASN A 32 11.58 -6.26 -12.76
N ASN A 33 12.54 -6.80 -12.00
CA ASN A 33 13.96 -6.79 -12.34
C ASN A 33 14.27 -7.61 -13.61
N ASN A 34 13.53 -8.68 -13.85
CA ASN A 34 13.65 -9.50 -15.04
C ASN A 34 12.99 -8.89 -16.30
N ASN A 35 12.58 -7.61 -16.25
CA ASN A 35 11.89 -6.87 -17.32
C ASN A 35 10.59 -7.52 -17.83
N ASN A 36 10.11 -8.59 -17.20
CA ASN A 36 8.92 -9.30 -17.63
C ASN A 36 7.62 -8.55 -17.32
N LEU A 37 7.65 -7.62 -16.34
CA LEU A 37 6.48 -6.82 -15.98
C LEU A 37 6.55 -5.39 -16.54
N GLY A 38 7.73 -4.83 -16.74
CA GLY A 38 7.89 -3.43 -17.11
C GLY A 38 7.29 -2.46 -16.09
N LEU A 39 7.21 -2.87 -14.82
CA LEU A 39 6.61 -2.08 -13.75
C LEU A 39 7.63 -1.08 -13.21
N SER A 40 7.24 0.17 -13.15
CA SER A 40 8.00 1.20 -12.45
C SER A 40 7.50 1.32 -11.00
N PHE A 41 8.00 0.46 -10.12
CA PHE A 41 7.69 0.54 -8.69
C PHE A 41 8.41 1.69 -8.01
N ILE A 42 7.73 2.37 -7.09
CA ILE A 42 8.37 3.01 -5.96
C ILE A 42 8.23 2.03 -4.80
N ASP A 43 9.35 1.48 -4.37
CA ASP A 43 9.39 0.74 -3.13
C ASP A 43 9.33 1.72 -1.95
N VAL A 44 8.24 1.62 -1.21
CA VAL A 44 8.02 2.46 -0.04
C VAL A 44 8.80 1.93 1.16
N HIS A 45 9.13 0.64 1.14
CA HIS A 45 9.74 -0.06 2.28
C HIS A 45 11.18 0.39 2.58
N ASP A 46 12.01 0.56 1.56
CA ASP A 46 13.42 0.97 1.76
C ASP A 46 13.56 2.29 2.53
N LEU A 47 12.48 3.03 2.63
CA LEU A 47 12.45 4.33 3.28
C LEU A 47 11.78 4.30 4.66
N THR A 48 10.92 3.33 4.96
CA THR A 48 10.36 3.18 6.30
C THR A 48 11.34 2.49 7.23
N GLN A 49 12.17 1.58 6.75
CA GLN A 49 13.22 0.92 7.55
C GLN A 49 14.35 1.88 7.98
N SER A 50 14.63 2.93 7.21
CA SER A 50 15.69 3.88 7.56
C SER A 50 15.30 4.84 8.70
N TYR A 51 14.08 4.79 9.21
CA TYR A 51 13.55 5.78 10.16
C TYR A 51 12.92 5.17 11.41
N ASP A 52 13.53 4.15 12.01
CA ASP A 52 13.09 3.59 13.31
C ASP A 52 12.97 4.64 14.44
N THR A 53 13.57 5.82 14.24
CA THR A 53 13.49 6.97 15.15
C THR A 53 12.50 8.04 14.72
N SER A 54 11.85 7.89 13.55
CA SER A 54 10.96 8.93 13.01
C SER A 54 9.57 8.88 13.61
N ASN A 55 9.03 10.06 13.93
CA ASN A 55 7.65 10.16 14.40
C ASN A 55 6.64 9.71 13.32
N PRO A 56 5.53 9.06 13.69
CA PRO A 56 4.48 8.62 12.76
C PRO A 56 4.00 9.70 11.79
N CYS A 57 3.89 10.95 12.24
CA CYS A 57 3.49 12.08 11.40
C CYS A 57 4.50 12.41 10.30
N SER A 58 5.80 12.25 10.55
CA SER A 58 6.85 12.45 9.54
C SER A 58 6.84 11.34 8.50
N ILE A 59 6.65 10.10 8.94
CA ILE A 59 6.50 8.95 8.05
C ILE A 59 5.26 9.14 7.16
N LYS A 60 4.09 9.49 7.73
CA LYS A 60 2.87 9.75 6.95
C LYS A 60 3.05 10.86 5.92
N ALA A 61 3.79 11.93 6.27
CA ALA A 61 4.11 12.99 5.30
C ALA A 61 4.95 12.47 4.13
N SER A 62 5.95 11.63 4.42
CA SER A 62 6.77 10.98 3.39
C SER A 62 5.94 10.02 2.52
N LEU A 63 5.07 9.20 3.12
CA LEU A 63 4.15 8.31 2.39
C LEU A 63 3.23 9.13 1.46
N ARG A 64 2.71 10.26 1.94
CA ARG A 64 1.88 11.17 1.12
C ARG A 64 2.63 11.69 -0.11
N GLN A 65 3.88 12.15 0.07
CA GLN A 65 4.69 12.65 -1.05
C GLN A 65 4.89 11.60 -2.15
N ARG A 66 5.04 10.33 -1.76
CA ARG A 66 5.21 9.21 -2.70
C ARG A 66 3.93 8.84 -3.40
N LEU A 67 2.82 8.84 -2.67
CA LEU A 67 1.52 8.61 -3.28
C LEU A 67 1.21 9.68 -4.32
N ASN A 68 1.61 10.94 -4.08
CA ASN A 68 1.39 12.06 -5.01
C ASN A 68 2.05 11.88 -6.38
N ILE A 69 3.10 11.06 -6.51
CA ILE A 69 3.75 10.77 -7.80
C ILE A 69 3.34 9.43 -8.39
N SER A 70 2.43 8.72 -7.72
CA SER A 70 1.96 7.40 -8.13
C SER A 70 0.67 7.50 -8.92
N LYS A 71 0.54 6.71 -9.98
CA LYS A 71 -0.69 6.53 -10.77
C LYS A 71 -1.47 5.29 -10.38
N THR A 72 -0.80 4.33 -9.75
CA THR A 72 -1.38 3.05 -9.33
C THR A 72 -1.05 2.82 -7.86
N PHE A 73 -2.05 2.44 -7.09
CA PHE A 73 -1.91 1.99 -5.70
C PHE A 73 -2.18 0.50 -5.63
N VAL A 74 -1.25 -0.25 -5.06
CA VAL A 74 -1.36 -1.70 -4.83
C VAL A 74 -1.36 -1.94 -3.33
N LEU A 75 -2.43 -2.52 -2.81
CA LEU A 75 -2.52 -2.98 -1.43
C LEU A 75 -2.31 -4.50 -1.39
N ILE A 76 -1.33 -4.96 -0.64
CA ILE A 76 -1.14 -6.38 -0.33
C ILE A 76 -1.84 -6.69 0.99
N VAL A 77 -2.90 -7.49 0.91
CA VAL A 77 -3.73 -7.87 2.06
C VAL A 77 -3.33 -9.26 2.54
N GLY A 78 -3.11 -9.38 3.83
CA GLY A 78 -2.84 -10.64 4.46
C GLY A 78 -3.73 -10.95 5.65
N LYS A 79 -3.28 -11.89 6.48
CA LYS A 79 -4.06 -12.33 7.65
C LYS A 79 -4.20 -11.23 8.71
N ASN A 80 -3.16 -10.41 8.89
CA ASN A 80 -3.06 -9.45 9.98
C ASN A 80 -3.25 -7.99 9.55
N THR A 81 -3.55 -7.73 8.27
CA THR A 81 -3.63 -6.36 7.73
C THR A 81 -4.53 -5.44 8.55
N LEU A 82 -5.68 -5.94 9.04
CA LEU A 82 -6.63 -5.16 9.83
C LEU A 82 -6.21 -4.97 11.30
N SER A 83 -5.26 -5.74 11.80
CA SER A 83 -4.79 -5.65 13.19
C SER A 83 -3.56 -4.78 13.38
N LEU A 84 -2.99 -4.28 12.27
CA LEU A 84 -1.82 -3.43 12.31
C LEU A 84 -2.15 -2.05 12.90
N THR A 85 -1.35 -1.64 13.88
CA THR A 85 -1.52 -0.37 14.60
C THR A 85 -0.33 0.57 14.43
N GLU A 86 0.71 0.12 13.75
CA GLU A 86 1.91 0.91 13.47
C GLU A 86 1.55 2.20 12.74
N GLY A 87 2.09 3.30 13.22
CA GLY A 87 1.78 4.64 12.70
C GLY A 87 0.68 5.40 13.43
N ALA A 88 -0.07 4.75 14.32
CA ALA A 88 -1.06 5.44 15.15
C ALA A 88 -0.38 6.36 16.18
N CYS A 89 -0.79 7.63 16.23
CA CYS A 89 -0.18 8.62 17.13
C CYS A 89 -0.24 8.23 18.61
N ARG A 90 -1.22 7.46 19.04
CA ARG A 90 -1.36 6.97 20.44
C ARG A 90 -0.18 6.13 20.91
N TYR A 91 0.61 5.58 19.99
CA TYR A 91 1.83 4.81 20.31
C TYR A 91 3.12 5.61 20.11
N CYS A 92 3.01 6.89 19.76
CA CYS A 92 4.14 7.77 19.56
C CYS A 92 4.69 8.26 20.91
N SER A 93 6.01 8.35 21.05
CA SER A 93 6.67 8.91 22.24
C SER A 93 6.28 10.38 22.53
N SER A 94 5.84 11.10 21.50
CA SER A 94 5.39 12.51 21.58
C SER A 94 3.88 12.64 21.86
N TYR A 95 3.18 11.55 22.16
CA TYR A 95 1.73 11.56 22.44
C TYR A 95 1.43 12.28 23.75
N ARG A 96 0.37 13.11 23.75
CA ARG A 96 -0.13 13.83 24.93
C ARG A 96 -1.58 13.51 25.16
N THR A 97 -1.91 12.79 26.23
CA THR A 97 -3.27 12.30 26.53
C THR A 97 -4.33 13.38 26.73
N ARG A 98 -3.92 14.62 27.04
CA ARG A 98 -4.83 15.74 27.35
C ARG A 98 -4.89 16.81 26.25
N SER A 99 -4.36 16.54 25.08
CA SER A 99 -4.31 17.50 23.97
C SER A 99 -4.81 16.82 22.70
N SER A 100 -5.36 17.59 21.77
CA SER A 100 -5.60 17.14 20.39
C SER A 100 -4.37 17.22 19.51
N TYR A 101 -3.24 17.67 20.07
CA TYR A 101 -1.98 17.89 19.37
C TYR A 101 -0.83 17.17 20.09
N CYS A 102 0.09 16.59 19.33
CA CYS A 102 1.30 15.98 19.87
C CYS A 102 2.28 17.03 20.38
N ALA A 103 3.38 16.60 21.03
CA ALA A 103 4.41 17.49 21.52
C ALA A 103 5.04 18.37 20.43
N ASN A 104 4.98 17.94 19.17
CA ASN A 104 5.49 18.66 18.00
C ASN A 104 4.42 19.59 17.35
N GLY A 105 3.31 19.86 18.03
CA GLY A 105 2.25 20.76 17.57
C GLY A 105 1.43 20.27 16.38
N LYS A 106 1.51 18.96 16.05
CA LYS A 106 0.72 18.37 14.97
C LYS A 106 -0.55 17.70 15.51
N PRO A 107 -1.70 17.79 14.81
CA PRO A 107 -2.93 17.10 15.22
C PRO A 107 -2.70 15.58 15.26
N PHE A 108 -3.39 14.91 16.17
CA PHE A 108 -3.31 13.46 16.27
C PHE A 108 -3.96 12.79 15.06
N ASP A 109 -3.27 11.78 14.56
CA ASP A 109 -3.75 10.86 13.54
C ASP A 109 -3.56 9.43 14.06
N ASN A 110 -4.63 8.82 14.54
CA ASN A 110 -4.60 7.49 15.14
C ASN A 110 -4.76 6.35 14.13
N ARG A 111 -4.81 6.66 12.83
CA ARG A 111 -4.78 5.64 11.78
C ARG A 111 -3.41 4.95 11.77
N SER A 112 -3.42 3.65 11.54
CA SER A 112 -2.19 2.93 11.16
C SER A 112 -1.64 3.49 9.84
N PHE A 113 -0.42 3.10 9.47
CA PHE A 113 0.14 3.50 8.17
C PHE A 113 -0.73 2.98 7.02
N ILE A 114 -1.15 1.71 7.08
CA ILE A 114 -2.00 1.10 6.04
C ILE A 114 -3.36 1.81 5.93
N GLU A 115 -4.02 2.10 7.05
CA GLU A 115 -5.28 2.86 7.03
C GLU A 115 -5.09 4.25 6.41
N TYR A 116 -4.01 4.95 6.79
CA TYR A 116 -3.68 6.25 6.23
C TYR A 116 -3.45 6.18 4.71
N GLU A 117 -2.66 5.21 4.25
CA GLU A 117 -2.36 5.01 2.82
C GLU A 117 -3.62 4.68 2.02
N CYS A 118 -4.47 3.78 2.54
CA CYS A 118 -5.73 3.40 1.90
C CYS A 118 -6.71 4.58 1.76
N GLU A 119 -6.86 5.40 2.81
CA GLU A 119 -7.74 6.57 2.75
C GLU A 119 -7.19 7.64 1.79
N MET A 120 -5.87 7.87 1.79
CA MET A 120 -5.26 8.82 0.85
C MET A 120 -5.37 8.32 -0.58
N ALA A 121 -5.18 7.01 -0.82
CA ALA A 121 -5.36 6.41 -2.14
C ALA A 121 -6.81 6.55 -2.63
N LEU A 122 -7.79 6.28 -1.76
CA LEU A 122 -9.21 6.47 -2.10
C LEU A 122 -9.52 7.93 -2.43
N LYS A 123 -9.00 8.87 -1.64
CA LYS A 123 -9.17 10.31 -1.90
C LYS A 123 -8.62 10.71 -3.27
N ASP A 124 -7.40 10.27 -3.59
CA ASP A 124 -6.77 10.58 -4.88
C ASP A 124 -7.48 9.88 -6.05
N TYR A 125 -7.98 8.67 -5.83
CA TYR A 125 -8.77 7.94 -6.83
C TYR A 125 -10.08 8.66 -7.14
N ASN A 126 -10.81 9.10 -6.12
CA ASN A 126 -12.05 9.86 -6.30
C ASN A 126 -11.82 11.24 -6.92
N ALA A 127 -10.63 11.83 -6.72
CA ALA A 127 -10.22 13.08 -7.36
C ALA A 127 -9.72 12.88 -8.82
N GLY A 128 -9.62 11.63 -9.30
CA GLY A 128 -9.07 11.30 -10.61
C GLY A 128 -7.55 11.43 -10.71
N GLU A 129 -6.87 11.68 -9.60
CA GLU A 129 -5.41 11.82 -9.54
C GLU A 129 -4.70 10.46 -9.54
N LEU A 130 -5.29 9.46 -8.90
CA LEU A 130 -4.88 8.06 -8.96
C LEU A 130 -5.75 7.33 -9.97
N LYS A 131 -5.14 6.63 -10.92
CA LYS A 131 -5.90 5.97 -12.01
C LYS A 131 -6.40 4.58 -11.63
N LYS A 132 -5.71 3.91 -10.69
CA LYS A 132 -5.98 2.51 -10.40
C LYS A 132 -5.70 2.17 -8.94
N ILE A 133 -6.60 1.37 -8.36
CA ILE A 133 -6.40 0.69 -7.07
C ILE A 133 -6.48 -0.83 -7.33
N VAL A 134 -5.47 -1.56 -6.88
CA VAL A 134 -5.40 -3.02 -6.95
C VAL A 134 -5.21 -3.57 -5.54
N VAL A 135 -6.02 -4.54 -5.17
CA VAL A 135 -5.95 -5.22 -3.88
C VAL A 135 -5.59 -6.69 -4.13
N ILE A 136 -4.41 -7.10 -3.66
CA ILE A 136 -3.88 -8.46 -3.84
C ILE A 136 -3.94 -9.20 -2.50
N TYR A 137 -4.67 -10.31 -2.46
CA TYR A 137 -4.81 -11.14 -1.28
C TYR A 137 -3.72 -12.20 -1.24
N ASN A 138 -2.70 -11.95 -0.42
CA ASN A 138 -1.52 -12.80 -0.35
C ASN A 138 -1.86 -14.21 0.16
N GLY A 139 -1.37 -15.22 -0.57
CA GLY A 139 -1.61 -16.60 -0.28
C GLY A 139 -3.05 -17.05 -0.50
N LEU A 140 -3.85 -16.36 -1.31
CA LEU A 140 -5.20 -16.74 -1.65
C LEU A 140 -5.38 -16.84 -3.17
N ILE A 141 -6.20 -17.80 -3.62
CA ILE A 141 -6.65 -17.92 -5.01
C ILE A 141 -7.83 -16.97 -5.24
N ASN A 142 -8.78 -16.96 -4.33
CA ASN A 142 -9.93 -16.06 -4.39
C ASN A 142 -9.80 -14.94 -3.35
N PRO A 143 -10.19 -13.71 -3.70
CA PRO A 143 -10.20 -12.59 -2.77
C PRO A 143 -11.08 -12.83 -1.53
N ASP A 144 -10.51 -12.60 -0.35
CA ASP A 144 -11.28 -12.55 0.90
C ASP A 144 -11.41 -11.10 1.34
N LYS A 145 -12.46 -10.45 0.86
CA LYS A 145 -12.72 -9.01 1.11
C LYS A 145 -12.92 -8.67 2.59
N SER A 146 -13.19 -9.65 3.46
CA SER A 146 -13.31 -9.41 4.90
C SER A 146 -11.99 -8.95 5.54
N ARG A 147 -10.85 -9.28 4.90
CA ARG A 147 -9.50 -8.89 5.34
C ARG A 147 -9.05 -7.52 4.82
N CYS A 148 -9.82 -6.93 3.90
CA CYS A 148 -9.49 -5.64 3.31
C CYS A 148 -9.94 -4.49 4.23
N PRO A 149 -9.15 -3.42 4.39
CA PRO A 149 -9.62 -2.18 5.01
C PRO A 149 -10.95 -1.73 4.39
N GLU A 150 -11.87 -1.31 5.25
CA GLU A 150 -13.25 -1.04 4.84
C GLU A 150 -13.35 -0.04 3.69
N VAL A 151 -12.52 0.98 3.72
CA VAL A 151 -12.49 2.06 2.71
C VAL A 151 -12.18 1.56 1.30
N LEU A 152 -11.49 0.42 1.14
CA LEU A 152 -11.15 -0.17 -0.16
C LEU A 152 -11.91 -1.46 -0.46
N ARG A 153 -12.73 -1.98 0.46
CA ARG A 153 -13.38 -3.29 0.33
C ARG A 153 -14.17 -3.49 -0.96
N ASN A 154 -14.72 -2.41 -1.50
CA ASN A 154 -15.53 -2.44 -2.73
C ASN A 154 -14.96 -1.50 -3.83
N ILE A 155 -13.70 -1.09 -3.70
CA ILE A 155 -13.06 -0.15 -4.60
C ILE A 155 -11.86 -0.82 -5.28
N GLY A 156 -11.74 -0.62 -6.59
CA GLY A 156 -10.62 -1.14 -7.37
C GLY A 156 -10.76 -2.61 -7.77
N SER A 157 -9.67 -3.19 -8.23
CA SER A 157 -9.58 -4.60 -8.66
C SER A 157 -9.11 -5.45 -7.49
N HIS A 158 -9.84 -6.51 -7.18
CA HIS A 158 -9.52 -7.45 -6.11
C HIS A 158 -9.13 -8.80 -6.70
N ILE A 159 -7.91 -9.27 -6.42
CA ILE A 159 -7.38 -10.54 -6.94
C ILE A 159 -6.68 -11.34 -5.86
N GLY A 160 -6.65 -12.66 -6.01
CA GLY A 160 -5.74 -13.52 -5.24
C GLY A 160 -4.32 -13.41 -5.78
N SER A 161 -3.33 -13.75 -4.96
CA SER A 161 -1.94 -13.83 -5.42
C SER A 161 -1.61 -15.17 -6.09
N ASP A 162 -2.45 -16.19 -5.90
CA ASP A 162 -2.16 -17.56 -6.25
C ASP A 162 -3.20 -18.12 -7.25
N CYS A 163 -2.76 -19.11 -8.02
CA CYS A 163 -3.61 -19.92 -8.91
C CYS A 163 -3.22 -21.40 -8.83
N TRP A 164 -4.01 -22.26 -9.46
CA TRP A 164 -3.62 -23.64 -9.74
C TRP A 164 -2.87 -23.71 -11.07
N ASP A 165 -1.71 -24.34 -11.09
CA ASP A 165 -1.00 -24.65 -12.34
C ASP A 165 -1.64 -25.86 -13.06
N TYR A 166 -1.13 -26.17 -14.25
CA TYR A 166 -1.64 -27.30 -15.06
C TYR A 166 -1.44 -28.67 -14.41
N ASN A 167 -0.58 -28.80 -13.38
CA ASN A 167 -0.37 -30.01 -12.61
C ASN A 167 -1.24 -30.06 -11.34
N GLY A 168 -2.11 -29.08 -11.14
CA GLY A 168 -2.92 -28.95 -9.92
C GLY A 168 -2.10 -28.54 -8.71
N ARG A 169 -0.92 -27.92 -8.89
CA ARG A 169 -0.10 -27.37 -7.80
C ARG A 169 -0.37 -25.89 -7.66
N ARG A 170 -0.30 -25.41 -6.44
CA ARG A 170 -0.44 -23.99 -6.13
C ARG A 170 0.79 -23.22 -6.58
N SER A 171 0.59 -22.12 -7.29
CA SER A 171 1.65 -21.24 -7.79
C SER A 171 1.20 -19.80 -7.77
N TRP A 172 2.14 -18.86 -7.96
CA TRP A 172 1.83 -17.44 -8.09
C TRP A 172 1.07 -17.14 -9.38
N ASP A 173 -0.02 -16.37 -9.28
CA ASP A 173 -0.80 -15.93 -10.46
C ASP A 173 -0.18 -14.67 -11.10
N TYR A 174 0.97 -14.88 -11.76
CA TYR A 174 1.67 -13.84 -12.47
C TYR A 174 0.81 -13.09 -13.48
N GLN A 175 -0.03 -13.81 -14.24
CA GLN A 175 -0.81 -13.22 -15.33
C GLN A 175 -1.90 -12.29 -14.79
N SER A 176 -2.66 -12.73 -13.78
CA SER A 176 -3.68 -11.89 -13.15
C SER A 176 -3.07 -10.67 -12.48
N ILE A 177 -1.93 -10.84 -11.79
CA ILE A 177 -1.23 -9.73 -11.13
C ILE A 177 -0.73 -8.72 -12.18
N LYS A 178 -0.06 -9.20 -13.25
CA LYS A 178 0.40 -8.33 -14.34
C LYS A 178 -0.76 -7.56 -14.96
N LYS A 179 -1.85 -8.25 -15.32
CA LYS A 179 -3.04 -7.63 -15.90
C LYS A 179 -3.62 -6.55 -14.97
N ALA A 180 -3.79 -6.88 -13.69
CA ALA A 180 -4.38 -5.94 -12.73
C ALA A 180 -3.54 -4.68 -12.52
N ILE A 181 -2.21 -4.79 -12.53
CA ILE A 181 -1.33 -3.64 -12.27
C ILE A 181 -1.04 -2.85 -13.56
N CYS A 182 -0.81 -3.52 -14.69
CA CYS A 182 -0.29 -2.88 -15.92
C CYS A 182 -1.39 -2.42 -16.88
N GLU A 183 -2.53 -3.15 -16.97
CA GLU A 183 -3.65 -2.87 -17.88
C GLU A 183 -4.80 -2.13 -17.16
#